data_b4bacf71f96a143bb6db7fb0e6cf69aa
#
_entry.id   b4bacf71f96a143bb6db7fb0e6cf69aa
#
_cell.length_a   1.000
_cell.length_b   1.000
_cell.length_c   1.000
_cell.angle_alpha   90.00
_cell.angle_beta   90.00
_cell.angle_gamma   90.00
#
_symmetry.space_group_name_H-M   'P 1'
#
loop_
_entity.id
_entity.type
_entity.pdbx_description
1 polymer ?
#
loop_
_entity_poly.entity_id
_entity_poly.type
_entity_poly.pdbx_seq_one_letter_code
_entity_poly.pdbx_strand_id
1 'polypeptide(L)'
;MKIGLICPYSLTKGGGVQEVVKELSLEMTRLGHEVAIITPQPKEPYVDKRFRVIFLGSLADFKSPTATTVQVSASVLTDDIDAVLEREQFDVLHFHEPWIPVLSRQILARSNTVNVATFHAKLPETMASRAMAKIVTPYTKPLLKYIDTITAVSPAAAEYVGTLTDDEIVIVPNGINLRDFRVKHEVKPKDSKKTVLYVGRLEKRNGVKYLLLAHKELLRKMPDVQLLLAGDGVDRLKLERMVEELEINNVEFLGFVSDKEKKRLLASADLFCSPALFGESFGIVLLESMASGLVTVAGNNPGYESVMSGLGQLSLVNPRDTSEFADRLHLLLTDQGLRALWQKWAKKHVAQFDYNTVARQYLSVYESACAKPTNEIRAKRQNRL
;
A
#
# COMPACT_ATOMS: atom_id res chain seq x y z
N MET A 1 -9.23 -22.50 -10.42
CA MET A 1 -10.36 -21.63 -10.01
C MET A 1 -10.51 -20.49 -10.99
N LYS A 2 -11.75 -20.03 -11.17
CA LYS A 2 -12.05 -18.80 -11.89
C LYS A 2 -12.31 -17.68 -10.87
N ILE A 3 -11.49 -16.63 -10.89
CA ILE A 3 -11.40 -15.62 -9.84
C ILE A 3 -11.76 -14.25 -10.42
N GLY A 4 -12.71 -13.56 -9.80
CA GLY A 4 -13.01 -12.15 -10.07
C GLY A 4 -12.38 -11.24 -9.02
N LEU A 5 -11.44 -10.38 -9.42
CA LEU A 5 -10.83 -9.37 -8.54
C LEU A 5 -11.57 -8.04 -8.71
N ILE A 6 -12.28 -7.58 -7.70
CA ILE A 6 -13.08 -6.34 -7.76
C ILE A 6 -12.23 -5.18 -7.25
N CYS A 7 -11.92 -4.25 -8.17
CA CYS A 7 -11.22 -3.01 -7.86
C CYS A 7 -12.19 -1.83 -8.02
N PRO A 8 -12.54 -1.10 -6.95
CA PRO A 8 -13.51 0.01 -7.04
C PRO A 8 -12.92 1.28 -7.66
N TYR A 9 -11.63 1.27 -8.00
CA TYR A 9 -10.88 2.40 -8.56
C TYR A 9 -10.58 2.20 -10.03
N SER A 10 -10.44 3.30 -10.78
CA SER A 10 -9.99 3.26 -12.18
C SER A 10 -8.56 2.70 -12.30
N LEU A 11 -8.35 1.76 -13.22
CA LEU A 11 -7.01 1.18 -13.49
C LEU A 11 -6.11 2.10 -14.33
N THR A 12 -6.63 3.19 -14.91
CA THR A 12 -5.85 4.15 -15.69
C THR A 12 -5.06 5.12 -14.83
N LYS A 13 -5.44 5.27 -13.54
CA LYS A 13 -4.71 6.08 -12.57
C LYS A 13 -3.91 5.18 -11.64
N GLY A 14 -2.67 5.55 -11.35
CA GLY A 14 -1.83 4.85 -10.38
C GLY A 14 -2.40 4.93 -8.96
N GLY A 15 -2.21 3.87 -8.18
CA GLY A 15 -2.60 3.80 -6.77
C GLY A 15 -2.24 2.43 -6.18
N GLY A 16 -1.97 2.39 -4.88
CA GLY A 16 -1.51 1.17 -4.22
C GLY A 16 -2.44 -0.03 -4.40
N VAL A 17 -3.77 0.18 -4.28
CA VAL A 17 -4.76 -0.90 -4.43
C VAL A 17 -4.81 -1.40 -5.87
N GLN A 18 -4.76 -0.50 -6.87
CA GLN A 18 -4.76 -0.87 -8.28
C GLN A 18 -3.54 -1.72 -8.63
N GLU A 19 -2.36 -1.35 -8.14
CA GLU A 19 -1.14 -2.13 -8.38
C GLU A 19 -1.21 -3.51 -7.70
N VAL A 20 -1.72 -3.59 -6.47
CA VAL A 20 -1.93 -4.89 -5.79
C VAL A 20 -2.87 -5.78 -6.60
N VAL A 21 -3.99 -5.26 -7.09
CA VAL A 21 -4.95 -6.02 -7.91
C VAL A 21 -4.32 -6.51 -9.21
N LYS A 22 -3.56 -5.66 -9.90
CA LYS A 22 -2.87 -6.00 -11.14
C LYS A 22 -1.83 -7.11 -10.92
N GLU A 23 -0.97 -6.95 -9.92
CA GLU A 23 0.09 -7.93 -9.64
C GLU A 23 -0.48 -9.27 -9.15
N LEU A 24 -1.52 -9.27 -8.31
CA LEU A 24 -2.22 -10.49 -7.92
C LEU A 24 -2.85 -11.18 -9.13
N SER A 25 -3.48 -10.42 -10.05
CA SER A 25 -4.05 -10.98 -11.28
C SER A 25 -2.98 -11.68 -12.13
N LEU A 26 -1.81 -11.05 -12.31
CA LEU A 26 -0.70 -11.65 -13.07
C LEU A 26 -0.19 -12.92 -12.41
N GLU A 27 0.04 -12.88 -11.11
CA GLU A 27 0.66 -14.00 -10.42
C GLU A 27 -0.31 -15.18 -10.27
N MET A 28 -1.60 -14.95 -9.98
CA MET A 28 -2.60 -16.00 -9.96
C MET A 28 -2.82 -16.63 -11.34
N THR A 29 -2.74 -15.83 -12.41
CA THR A 29 -2.77 -16.35 -13.80
C THR A 29 -1.56 -17.23 -14.07
N ARG A 30 -0.35 -16.86 -13.62
CA ARG A 30 0.85 -17.70 -13.72
C ARG A 30 0.72 -19.01 -12.94
N LEU A 31 -0.02 -18.99 -11.83
CA LEU A 31 -0.29 -20.19 -11.04
C LEU A 31 -1.38 -21.08 -11.65
N GLY A 32 -1.89 -20.75 -12.84
CA GLY A 32 -2.84 -21.57 -13.60
C GLY A 32 -4.32 -21.29 -13.30
N HIS A 33 -4.65 -20.16 -12.71
CA HIS A 33 -6.03 -19.74 -12.45
C HIS A 33 -6.54 -18.83 -13.58
N GLU A 34 -7.85 -18.87 -13.84
CA GLU A 34 -8.51 -17.92 -14.74
C GLU A 34 -8.90 -16.68 -13.92
N VAL A 35 -8.31 -15.52 -14.25
CA VAL A 35 -8.50 -14.29 -13.46
C VAL A 35 -9.06 -13.18 -14.34
N ALA A 36 -10.07 -12.47 -13.83
CA ALA A 36 -10.58 -11.25 -14.43
C ALA A 36 -10.63 -10.12 -13.37
N ILE A 37 -10.20 -8.92 -13.76
CA ILE A 37 -10.34 -7.71 -12.94
C ILE A 37 -11.67 -7.05 -13.29
N ILE A 38 -12.52 -6.82 -12.29
CA ILE A 38 -13.79 -6.10 -12.43
C ILE A 38 -13.62 -4.70 -11.87
N THR A 39 -13.83 -3.67 -12.68
CA THR A 39 -13.52 -2.27 -12.34
C THR A 39 -14.46 -1.32 -13.07
N PRO A 40 -14.64 -0.08 -12.60
CA PRO A 40 -15.44 0.91 -13.34
C PRO A 40 -14.84 1.23 -14.70
N GLN A 41 -15.72 1.57 -15.67
CA GLN A 41 -15.30 2.01 -17.01
C GLN A 41 -14.45 3.28 -16.90
N PRO A 42 -13.19 3.28 -17.38
CA PRO A 42 -12.34 4.46 -17.32
C PRO A 42 -12.83 5.55 -18.28
N LYS A 43 -12.50 6.81 -17.97
CA LYS A 43 -12.77 7.95 -18.85
C LYS A 43 -11.87 7.94 -20.09
N GLU A 44 -10.67 7.39 -19.96
CA GLU A 44 -9.68 7.24 -21.01
C GLU A 44 -9.56 5.77 -21.43
N PRO A 45 -9.21 5.46 -22.68
CA PRO A 45 -9.05 4.08 -23.14
C PRO A 45 -8.02 3.32 -22.30
N TYR A 46 -8.40 2.15 -21.81
CA TYR A 46 -7.48 1.24 -21.13
C TYR A 46 -6.82 0.31 -22.15
N VAL A 47 -5.50 0.35 -22.25
CA VAL A 47 -4.73 -0.33 -23.30
C VAL A 47 -3.86 -1.48 -22.80
N ASP A 48 -3.79 -1.76 -21.49
CA ASP A 48 -2.94 -2.82 -20.96
C ASP A 48 -3.56 -4.21 -21.18
N LYS A 49 -3.03 -4.93 -22.17
CA LYS A 49 -3.51 -6.26 -22.58
C LYS A 49 -3.00 -7.42 -21.71
N ARG A 50 -2.18 -7.14 -20.68
CA ARG A 50 -1.69 -8.19 -19.76
C ARG A 50 -2.80 -8.76 -18.89
N PHE A 51 -3.89 -8.03 -18.73
CA PHE A 51 -5.00 -8.34 -17.85
C PHE A 51 -6.29 -8.59 -18.64
N ARG A 52 -7.07 -9.56 -18.19
CA ARG A 52 -8.48 -9.66 -18.58
C ARG A 52 -9.27 -8.71 -17.70
N VAL A 53 -9.87 -7.68 -18.28
CA VAL A 53 -10.61 -6.65 -17.55
C VAL A 53 -12.07 -6.65 -18.00
N ILE A 54 -12.97 -6.60 -17.03
CA ILE A 54 -14.41 -6.43 -17.21
C ILE A 54 -14.79 -5.07 -16.63
N PHE A 55 -15.28 -4.18 -17.48
CA PHE A 55 -15.71 -2.86 -17.07
C PHE A 55 -17.18 -2.87 -16.70
N LEU A 56 -17.52 -2.37 -15.50
CA LEU A 56 -18.88 -2.24 -14.99
C LEU A 56 -19.12 -0.85 -14.40
N GLY A 57 -20.13 -0.18 -14.93
CA GLY A 57 -20.56 1.13 -14.45
C GLY A 57 -19.66 2.30 -14.86
N SER A 58 -19.96 3.47 -14.34
CA SER A 58 -19.30 4.73 -14.64
C SER A 58 -18.40 5.20 -13.50
N LEU A 59 -17.60 6.25 -13.75
CA LEU A 59 -16.70 6.87 -12.80
C LEU A 59 -17.16 8.25 -12.35
N ALA A 60 -16.88 8.57 -11.08
CA ALA A 60 -16.85 9.93 -10.56
C ALA A 60 -15.51 10.24 -9.89
N ASP A 61 -15.11 11.50 -9.95
CA ASP A 61 -13.96 12.01 -9.23
C ASP A 61 -14.37 12.29 -7.77
N PHE A 62 -13.66 11.66 -6.83
CA PHE A 62 -13.88 11.84 -5.41
C PHE A 62 -12.64 12.45 -4.77
N LYS A 63 -12.81 13.56 -4.05
CA LYS A 63 -11.73 14.17 -3.25
C LYS A 63 -11.71 13.51 -1.89
N SER A 64 -10.63 12.77 -1.62
CA SER A 64 -10.35 12.22 -0.30
C SER A 64 -10.15 13.35 0.73
N PRO A 65 -10.45 13.13 2.02
CA PRO A 65 -10.11 14.06 3.10
C PRO A 65 -8.62 14.40 3.19
N THR A 66 -7.76 13.58 2.58
CA THR A 66 -6.31 13.82 2.44
C THR A 66 -5.97 14.63 1.18
N ALA A 67 -6.94 15.33 0.57
CA ALA A 67 -6.81 16.14 -0.63
C ALA A 67 -6.40 15.37 -1.92
N THR A 68 -6.37 14.04 -1.89
CA THR A 68 -6.10 13.21 -3.07
C THR A 68 -7.40 12.99 -3.85
N THR A 69 -7.40 13.31 -5.16
CA THR A 69 -8.53 12.96 -6.03
C THR A 69 -8.38 11.52 -6.50
N VAL A 70 -9.38 10.68 -6.19
CA VAL A 70 -9.48 9.30 -6.66
C VAL A 70 -10.69 9.14 -7.58
N GLN A 71 -10.60 8.27 -8.57
CA GLN A 71 -11.71 7.91 -9.44
C GLN A 71 -12.36 6.64 -8.94
N VAL A 72 -13.61 6.73 -8.51
CA VAL A 72 -14.38 5.62 -7.97
C VAL A 72 -15.64 5.37 -8.80
N SER A 73 -16.22 4.20 -8.64
CA SER A 73 -17.51 3.88 -9.28
C SER A 73 -18.61 4.84 -8.82
N ALA A 74 -19.33 5.41 -9.78
CA ALA A 74 -20.42 6.35 -9.54
C ALA A 74 -21.80 5.73 -9.76
N SER A 75 -21.93 4.87 -10.77
CA SER A 75 -23.16 4.16 -11.09
C SER A 75 -22.85 2.83 -11.76
N VAL A 76 -23.74 1.87 -11.61
CA VAL A 76 -23.69 0.59 -12.32
C VAL A 76 -25.13 0.09 -12.52
N LEU A 77 -25.42 -0.44 -13.70
CA LEU A 77 -26.71 -1.07 -13.97
C LEU A 77 -26.71 -2.48 -13.40
N THR A 78 -27.80 -2.83 -12.72
CA THR A 78 -27.94 -4.13 -12.06
C THR A 78 -27.97 -5.27 -13.06
N ASP A 79 -28.60 -5.08 -14.20
CA ASP A 79 -28.70 -6.09 -15.26
C ASP A 79 -27.32 -6.40 -15.88
N ASP A 80 -26.44 -5.41 -15.99
CA ASP A 80 -25.06 -5.61 -16.44
C ASP A 80 -24.28 -6.49 -15.46
N ILE A 81 -24.50 -6.31 -14.15
CA ILE A 81 -23.87 -7.13 -13.12
C ILE A 81 -24.37 -8.57 -13.21
N ASP A 82 -25.69 -8.75 -13.27
CA ASP A 82 -26.31 -10.08 -13.33
C ASP A 82 -25.83 -10.83 -14.58
N ALA A 83 -25.81 -10.17 -15.74
CA ALA A 83 -25.28 -10.73 -16.99
C ALA A 83 -23.79 -11.14 -16.89
N VAL A 84 -22.97 -10.35 -16.21
CA VAL A 84 -21.54 -10.69 -16.00
C VAL A 84 -21.41 -11.89 -15.05
N LEU A 85 -22.12 -11.90 -13.92
CA LEU A 85 -22.05 -12.99 -12.95
C LEU A 85 -22.54 -14.31 -13.56
N GLU A 86 -23.63 -14.29 -14.33
CA GLU A 86 -24.17 -15.46 -15.03
C GLU A 86 -23.22 -15.98 -16.12
N ARG A 87 -22.63 -15.10 -16.92
CA ARG A 87 -21.71 -15.47 -17.99
C ARG A 87 -20.41 -16.04 -17.44
N GLU A 88 -19.85 -15.39 -16.41
CA GLU A 88 -18.52 -15.72 -15.91
C GLU A 88 -18.49 -16.91 -14.96
N GLN A 89 -19.53 -17.15 -14.17
CA GLN A 89 -19.60 -18.27 -13.21
C GLN A 89 -18.31 -18.35 -12.35
N PHE A 90 -17.96 -17.27 -11.67
CA PHE A 90 -16.78 -17.22 -10.80
C PHE A 90 -16.87 -18.20 -9.63
N ASP A 91 -15.76 -18.87 -9.30
CA ASP A 91 -15.64 -19.65 -8.08
C ASP A 91 -15.49 -18.75 -6.85
N VAL A 92 -14.76 -17.64 -7.01
CA VAL A 92 -14.48 -16.65 -5.95
C VAL A 92 -14.54 -15.23 -6.53
N LEU A 93 -15.18 -14.35 -5.77
CA LEU A 93 -15.10 -12.90 -5.96
C LEU A 93 -14.29 -12.28 -4.81
N HIS A 94 -13.20 -11.62 -5.15
CA HIS A 94 -12.34 -10.96 -4.17
C HIS A 94 -12.45 -9.45 -4.27
N PHE A 95 -12.99 -8.82 -3.23
CA PHE A 95 -13.29 -7.41 -3.16
C PHE A 95 -12.15 -6.64 -2.48
N HIS A 96 -11.51 -5.73 -3.17
CA HIS A 96 -10.54 -4.80 -2.59
C HIS A 96 -11.25 -3.52 -2.17
N GLU A 97 -11.05 -3.08 -0.92
CA GLU A 97 -11.73 -1.93 -0.33
C GLU A 97 -13.26 -1.98 -0.50
N PRO A 98 -13.95 -3.00 0.06
CA PRO A 98 -15.37 -3.23 -0.19
C PRO A 98 -16.28 -2.11 0.30
N TRP A 99 -15.77 -1.25 1.20
CA TRP A 99 -16.49 -0.09 1.75
C TRP A 99 -16.57 1.10 0.77
N ILE A 100 -15.81 1.09 -0.32
CA ILE A 100 -15.98 2.07 -1.41
C ILE A 100 -17.35 1.85 -2.07
N PRO A 101 -18.17 2.93 -2.14
CA PRO A 101 -19.56 2.80 -2.54
C PRO A 101 -19.76 2.36 -3.98
N VAL A 102 -20.98 1.90 -4.26
CA VAL A 102 -21.59 1.54 -5.54
C VAL A 102 -21.17 0.16 -6.05
N LEU A 103 -20.02 -0.01 -6.73
CA LEU A 103 -19.69 -1.25 -7.45
C LEU A 103 -19.63 -2.47 -6.51
N SER A 104 -18.81 -2.41 -5.46
CA SER A 104 -18.64 -3.52 -4.53
C SER A 104 -19.96 -3.94 -3.88
N ARG A 105 -20.75 -2.96 -3.42
CA ARG A 105 -22.05 -3.24 -2.79
C ARG A 105 -23.01 -3.93 -3.73
N GLN A 106 -23.13 -3.46 -4.97
CA GLN A 106 -24.05 -4.00 -5.95
C GLN A 106 -23.69 -5.43 -6.35
N ILE A 107 -22.39 -5.71 -6.53
CA ILE A 107 -21.92 -7.06 -6.82
C ILE A 107 -22.11 -7.99 -5.61
N LEU A 108 -21.73 -7.55 -4.39
CA LEU A 108 -21.90 -8.33 -3.15
C LEU A 108 -23.35 -8.75 -2.92
N ALA A 109 -24.30 -7.84 -3.16
CA ALA A 109 -25.72 -8.10 -2.97
C ALA A 109 -26.31 -9.14 -3.95
N ARG A 110 -25.65 -9.36 -5.10
CA ARG A 110 -26.08 -10.26 -6.18
C ARG A 110 -25.26 -11.54 -6.27
N SER A 111 -24.08 -11.55 -5.65
CA SER A 111 -23.18 -12.69 -5.70
C SER A 111 -23.78 -13.92 -5.05
N ASN A 112 -23.74 -15.05 -5.75
CA ASN A 112 -24.09 -16.37 -5.26
C ASN A 112 -22.87 -17.28 -5.06
N THR A 113 -21.66 -16.73 -5.23
CA THR A 113 -20.40 -17.43 -5.03
C THR A 113 -19.69 -16.99 -3.74
N VAL A 114 -18.52 -17.54 -3.47
CA VAL A 114 -17.70 -17.19 -2.32
C VAL A 114 -17.17 -15.77 -2.47
N ASN A 115 -17.39 -14.93 -1.46
CA ASN A 115 -16.95 -13.54 -1.41
C ASN A 115 -15.85 -13.35 -0.35
N VAL A 116 -14.66 -13.01 -0.81
CA VAL A 116 -13.53 -12.61 0.03
C VAL A 116 -13.36 -11.11 -0.06
N ALA A 117 -13.02 -10.44 1.02
CA ALA A 117 -12.79 -8.99 1.00
C ALA A 117 -11.49 -8.61 1.69
N THR A 118 -10.70 -7.72 1.07
CA THR A 118 -9.46 -7.17 1.65
C THR A 118 -9.60 -5.69 1.96
N PHE A 119 -9.28 -5.33 3.20
CA PHE A 119 -9.17 -3.95 3.67
C PHE A 119 -7.70 -3.50 3.58
N HIS A 120 -7.46 -2.43 2.84
CA HIS A 120 -6.11 -1.88 2.62
C HIS A 120 -5.83 -0.63 3.44
N ALA A 121 -6.86 0.15 3.77
CA ALA A 121 -6.69 1.44 4.42
C ALA A 121 -6.82 1.34 5.94
N LYS A 122 -5.85 1.95 6.67
CA LYS A 122 -6.04 2.33 8.06
C LYS A 122 -6.82 3.65 8.09
N LEU A 123 -7.90 3.71 8.86
CA LEU A 123 -8.53 4.99 9.15
C LEU A 123 -7.62 5.78 10.11
N PRO A 124 -7.22 7.01 9.75
CA PRO A 124 -6.35 7.81 10.63
C PRO A 124 -7.03 8.09 11.98
N GLU A 125 -6.28 8.17 13.06
CA GLU A 125 -6.76 8.45 14.43
C GLU A 125 -7.03 9.94 14.67
N THR A 126 -7.55 10.66 13.71
CA THR A 126 -7.90 12.07 13.80
C THR A 126 -9.38 12.27 14.10
N MET A 127 -9.76 13.44 14.62
CA MET A 127 -11.18 13.78 14.81
C MET A 127 -11.97 13.72 13.49
N ALA A 128 -11.35 14.14 12.38
CA ALA A 128 -11.94 14.05 11.05
C ALA A 128 -12.19 12.60 10.65
N SER A 129 -11.30 11.66 11.01
CA SER A 129 -11.44 10.25 10.70
C SER A 129 -12.47 9.56 11.58
N ARG A 130 -12.61 9.98 12.84
CA ARG A 130 -13.72 9.53 13.70
C ARG A 130 -15.07 9.97 13.15
N ALA A 131 -15.16 11.20 12.63
CA ALA A 131 -16.36 11.68 11.94
C ALA A 131 -16.61 10.89 10.65
N MET A 132 -15.56 10.61 9.87
CA MET A 132 -15.67 9.77 8.66
C MET A 132 -16.10 8.33 9.01
N ALA A 133 -15.54 7.73 10.04
CA ALA A 133 -15.96 6.40 10.49
C ALA A 133 -17.47 6.37 10.79
N LYS A 134 -18.04 7.40 11.45
CA LYS A 134 -19.47 7.50 11.71
C LYS A 134 -20.31 7.56 10.42
N ILE A 135 -19.77 8.11 9.33
CA ILE A 135 -20.44 8.17 8.02
C ILE A 135 -20.29 6.84 7.27
N VAL A 136 -19.12 6.23 7.34
CA VAL A 136 -18.79 5.00 6.59
C VAL A 136 -19.35 3.74 7.27
N THR A 137 -19.39 3.70 8.59
CA THR A 137 -19.86 2.53 9.37
C THR A 137 -21.27 2.08 9.01
N PRO A 138 -22.31 2.95 8.94
CA PRO A 138 -23.66 2.55 8.55
C PRO A 138 -23.74 1.94 7.15
N TYR A 139 -22.75 2.26 6.31
CA TYR A 139 -22.61 1.69 4.97
C TYR A 139 -21.83 0.37 4.98
N THR A 140 -20.71 0.30 5.71
CA THR A 140 -19.81 -0.86 5.72
C THR A 140 -20.38 -2.03 6.49
N LYS A 141 -20.95 -1.78 7.70
CA LYS A 141 -21.44 -2.85 8.57
C LYS A 141 -22.47 -3.78 7.89
N PRO A 142 -23.48 -3.27 7.14
CA PRO A 142 -24.42 -4.14 6.43
C PRO A 142 -23.79 -4.95 5.29
N LEU A 143 -22.60 -4.55 4.76
CA LEU A 143 -21.94 -5.30 3.70
C LEU A 143 -21.27 -6.56 4.21
N LEU A 144 -20.83 -6.57 5.48
CA LEU A 144 -20.09 -7.70 6.07
C LEU A 144 -20.88 -9.01 6.04
N LYS A 145 -22.22 -8.95 6.05
CA LYS A 145 -23.07 -10.15 5.93
C LYS A 145 -22.92 -10.89 4.60
N TYR A 146 -22.46 -10.22 3.55
CA TYR A 146 -22.25 -10.82 2.23
C TYR A 146 -20.82 -11.33 2.03
N ILE A 147 -19.92 -11.10 3.00
CA ILE A 147 -18.52 -11.49 2.94
C ILE A 147 -18.30 -12.76 3.73
N ASP A 148 -17.76 -13.79 3.09
CA ASP A 148 -17.53 -15.11 3.68
C ASP A 148 -16.18 -15.18 4.40
N THR A 149 -15.17 -14.40 3.96
CA THR A 149 -13.88 -14.27 4.61
C THR A 149 -13.36 -12.85 4.50
N ILE A 150 -13.01 -12.27 5.64
CA ILE A 150 -12.45 -10.93 5.73
C ILE A 150 -10.93 -11.04 5.83
N THR A 151 -10.21 -10.28 5.01
CA THR A 151 -8.76 -10.14 5.08
C THR A 151 -8.36 -8.67 5.25
N ALA A 152 -7.18 -8.44 5.78
CA ALA A 152 -6.57 -7.12 5.84
C ALA A 152 -5.08 -7.22 5.54
N VAL A 153 -4.49 -6.14 4.99
CA VAL A 153 -3.07 -6.14 4.60
C VAL A 153 -2.12 -6.01 5.79
N SER A 154 -2.63 -5.65 6.95
CA SER A 154 -1.88 -5.53 8.21
C SER A 154 -2.83 -5.49 9.40
N PRO A 155 -2.33 -5.70 10.64
CA PRO A 155 -3.11 -5.44 11.85
C PRO A 155 -3.65 -4.01 11.89
N ALA A 156 -2.88 -3.03 11.45
CA ALA A 156 -3.29 -1.62 11.37
C ALA A 156 -4.46 -1.39 10.38
N ALA A 157 -4.48 -2.10 9.25
CA ALA A 157 -5.60 -2.04 8.30
C ALA A 157 -6.85 -2.81 8.82
N ALA A 158 -6.65 -3.81 9.68
CA ALA A 158 -7.72 -4.57 10.31
C ALA A 158 -8.47 -3.80 11.42
N GLU A 159 -7.83 -2.80 12.05
CA GLU A 159 -8.40 -2.09 13.21
C GLU A 159 -9.84 -1.62 12.99
N TYR A 160 -10.10 -0.96 11.86
CA TYR A 160 -11.45 -0.42 11.61
C TYR A 160 -12.49 -1.52 11.42
N VAL A 161 -12.23 -2.50 10.56
CA VAL A 161 -13.21 -3.57 10.30
C VAL A 161 -13.40 -4.45 11.53
N GLY A 162 -12.37 -4.63 12.35
CA GLY A 162 -12.45 -5.34 13.64
C GLY A 162 -13.38 -4.69 14.66
N THR A 163 -13.70 -3.39 14.51
CA THR A 163 -14.73 -2.74 15.34
C THR A 163 -16.16 -3.04 14.87
N LEU A 164 -16.34 -3.66 13.71
CA LEU A 164 -17.64 -3.85 13.07
C LEU A 164 -18.12 -5.30 13.09
N THR A 165 -17.24 -6.25 13.36
CA THR A 165 -17.52 -7.69 13.38
C THR A 165 -16.62 -8.41 14.38
N ASP A 166 -17.14 -9.54 14.89
CA ASP A 166 -16.39 -10.51 15.69
C ASP A 166 -15.82 -11.65 14.82
N ASP A 167 -16.03 -11.61 13.50
CA ASP A 167 -15.46 -12.59 12.57
C ASP A 167 -13.94 -12.48 12.56
N GLU A 168 -13.26 -13.62 12.39
CA GLU A 168 -11.81 -13.66 12.21
C GLU A 168 -11.37 -12.84 10.97
N ILE A 169 -10.35 -12.00 11.16
CA ILE A 169 -9.73 -11.24 10.08
C ILE A 169 -8.37 -11.85 9.77
N VAL A 170 -8.23 -12.43 8.59
CA VAL A 170 -6.99 -13.05 8.14
C VAL A 170 -6.03 -11.97 7.63
N ILE A 171 -4.83 -11.90 8.18
CA ILE A 171 -3.82 -10.95 7.70
C ILE A 171 -3.07 -11.55 6.52
N VAL A 172 -3.24 -10.92 5.34
CA VAL A 172 -2.48 -11.23 4.12
C VAL A 172 -1.78 -9.94 3.67
N PRO A 173 -0.45 -9.86 3.76
CA PRO A 173 0.28 -8.62 3.51
C PRO A 173 0.21 -8.19 2.04
N ASN A 174 0.48 -6.90 1.77
CA ASN A 174 0.74 -6.48 0.40
C ASN A 174 2.02 -7.12 -0.14
N GLY A 175 2.00 -7.41 -1.43
CA GLY A 175 3.14 -7.96 -2.14
C GLY A 175 4.05 -6.90 -2.75
N ILE A 176 5.21 -7.38 -3.20
CA ILE A 176 6.15 -6.65 -4.05
C ILE A 176 6.68 -7.60 -5.12
N ASN A 177 6.88 -7.10 -6.33
CA ASN A 177 7.56 -7.86 -7.38
C ASN A 177 9.08 -7.72 -7.20
N LEU A 178 9.70 -8.66 -6.53
CA LEU A 178 11.15 -8.62 -6.23
C LEU A 178 12.02 -8.57 -7.49
N ARG A 179 11.53 -9.06 -8.64
CA ARG A 179 12.29 -9.04 -9.89
C ARG A 179 12.54 -7.63 -10.38
N ASP A 180 11.61 -6.73 -10.09
CA ASP A 180 11.65 -5.32 -10.51
C ASP A 180 12.73 -4.50 -9.80
N PHE A 181 13.20 -4.99 -8.65
CA PHE A 181 14.19 -4.32 -7.80
C PHE A 181 15.55 -5.01 -7.78
N ARG A 182 15.75 -6.04 -8.63
CA ARG A 182 17.07 -6.69 -8.83
C ARG A 182 17.98 -5.82 -9.70
N VAL A 183 18.22 -4.60 -9.26
CA VAL A 183 19.15 -3.69 -9.94
C VAL A 183 20.55 -3.93 -9.36
N LYS A 184 21.58 -4.03 -10.23
CA LYS A 184 22.96 -3.99 -9.75
C LYS A 184 23.20 -2.60 -9.16
N HIS A 185 23.53 -2.55 -7.85
CA HIS A 185 24.01 -1.30 -7.29
C HIS A 185 25.25 -0.84 -8.08
N GLU A 186 25.22 0.38 -8.58
CA GLU A 186 26.41 0.99 -9.11
C GLU A 186 27.41 1.15 -7.97
N VAL A 187 28.60 0.64 -8.17
CA VAL A 187 29.69 0.80 -7.19
C VAL A 187 30.06 2.28 -7.20
N LYS A 188 29.62 3.00 -6.18
CA LYS A 188 29.98 4.41 -6.02
C LYS A 188 31.48 4.52 -5.72
N PRO A 189 32.17 5.55 -6.24
CA PRO A 189 33.53 5.88 -5.80
C PRO A 189 33.57 6.00 -4.26
N LYS A 190 34.71 5.58 -3.67
CA LYS A 190 34.87 5.53 -2.21
C LYS A 190 34.64 6.89 -1.52
N ASP A 191 34.93 7.96 -2.23
CA ASP A 191 34.83 9.36 -1.76
C ASP A 191 33.52 10.05 -2.22
N SER A 192 32.54 9.29 -2.74
CA SER A 192 31.26 9.87 -3.14
C SER A 192 30.45 10.30 -1.91
N LYS A 193 29.75 11.42 -2.04
CA LYS A 193 28.82 11.93 -1.02
C LYS A 193 27.78 10.88 -0.66
N LYS A 194 27.52 10.70 0.65
CA LYS A 194 26.45 9.82 1.12
C LYS A 194 25.09 10.46 0.83
N THR A 195 24.12 9.62 0.41
CA THR A 195 22.81 10.09 0.00
C THR A 195 21.71 9.43 0.82
N VAL A 196 20.88 10.25 1.45
CA VAL A 196 19.61 9.85 2.05
C VAL A 196 18.50 10.13 1.04
N LEU A 197 17.68 9.15 0.74
CA LEU A 197 16.58 9.25 -0.21
C LEU A 197 15.23 9.15 0.51
N TYR A 198 14.34 10.07 0.22
CA TYR A 198 12.91 9.98 0.51
C TYR A 198 12.14 9.82 -0.80
N VAL A 199 11.14 8.93 -0.81
CA VAL A 199 10.18 8.81 -1.92
C VAL A 199 8.78 8.82 -1.36
N GLY A 200 7.94 9.77 -1.76
CA GLY A 200 6.57 9.85 -1.30
C GLY A 200 5.93 11.22 -1.49
N ARG A 201 4.67 11.35 -1.11
CA ARG A 201 3.95 12.63 -1.18
C ARG A 201 4.46 13.60 -0.12
N LEU A 202 4.59 14.87 -0.49
CA LEU A 202 4.99 15.95 0.42
C LEU A 202 3.74 16.47 1.17
N GLU A 203 3.31 15.69 2.17
CA GLU A 203 2.15 15.96 3.02
C GLU A 203 2.55 15.90 4.50
N LYS A 204 1.84 16.63 5.35
CA LYS A 204 2.10 16.73 6.80
C LYS A 204 2.25 15.36 7.49
N ARG A 205 1.39 14.38 7.10
CA ARG A 205 1.39 13.04 7.68
C ARG A 205 2.67 12.25 7.38
N ASN A 206 3.33 12.55 6.25
CA ASN A 206 4.54 11.85 5.80
C ASN A 206 5.83 12.35 6.49
N GLY A 207 5.74 13.35 7.35
CA GLY A 207 6.79 13.70 8.30
C GLY A 207 8.06 14.34 7.71
N VAL A 208 8.08 14.74 6.43
CA VAL A 208 9.26 15.29 5.74
C VAL A 208 9.84 16.52 6.45
N LYS A 209 8.97 17.33 7.10
CA LYS A 209 9.43 18.42 7.98
C LYS A 209 10.46 17.94 9.01
N TYR A 210 10.22 16.82 9.64
CA TYR A 210 11.09 16.28 10.69
C TYR A 210 12.36 15.65 10.10
N LEU A 211 12.27 15.09 8.89
CA LEU A 211 13.45 14.62 8.16
C LEU A 211 14.38 15.79 7.81
N LEU A 212 13.85 16.95 7.40
CA LEU A 212 14.65 18.16 7.17
C LEU A 212 15.36 18.63 8.44
N LEU A 213 14.66 18.64 9.58
CA LEU A 213 15.27 18.99 10.87
C LEU A 213 16.36 17.99 11.30
N ALA A 214 16.08 16.69 11.17
CA ALA A 214 17.06 15.65 11.46
C ALA A 214 18.26 15.72 10.49
N HIS A 215 18.04 16.07 9.21
CA HIS A 215 19.11 16.27 8.26
C HIS A 215 20.00 17.47 8.64
N LYS A 216 19.41 18.57 9.12
CA LYS A 216 20.18 19.71 9.64
C LYS A 216 21.10 19.30 10.80
N GLU A 217 20.61 18.46 11.74
CA GLU A 217 21.43 17.90 12.81
C GLU A 217 22.51 16.93 12.27
N LEU A 218 22.16 16.10 11.28
CA LEU A 218 23.07 15.16 10.64
C LEU A 218 24.24 15.86 9.96
N LEU A 219 24.00 17.01 9.30
CA LEU A 219 25.04 17.82 8.66
C LEU A 219 26.16 18.28 9.64
N ARG A 220 25.88 18.40 10.94
CA ARG A 220 26.91 18.70 11.95
C ARG A 220 27.92 17.57 12.11
N LYS A 221 27.50 16.32 11.84
CA LYS A 221 28.33 15.10 11.94
C LYS A 221 28.88 14.66 10.59
N MET A 222 28.15 14.92 9.53
CA MET A 222 28.45 14.57 8.15
C MET A 222 28.15 15.74 7.20
N PRO A 223 29.06 16.73 7.07
CA PRO A 223 28.79 17.96 6.32
C PRO A 223 28.46 17.76 4.84
N ASP A 224 28.92 16.65 4.24
CA ASP A 224 28.74 16.34 2.81
C ASP A 224 27.55 15.42 2.52
N VAL A 225 26.77 15.00 3.53
CA VAL A 225 25.59 14.15 3.29
C VAL A 225 24.53 14.91 2.48
N GLN A 226 23.94 14.24 1.49
CA GLN A 226 22.90 14.79 0.62
C GLN A 226 21.53 14.19 0.96
N LEU A 227 20.50 15.01 0.96
CA LEU A 227 19.10 14.59 1.08
C LEU A 227 18.37 14.81 -0.25
N LEU A 228 17.85 13.72 -0.83
CA LEU A 228 17.02 13.75 -2.02
C LEU A 228 15.56 13.50 -1.65
N LEU A 229 14.69 14.43 -2.05
CA LEU A 229 13.23 14.37 -1.80
C LEU A 229 12.50 14.14 -3.13
N ALA A 230 12.19 12.89 -3.43
CA ALA A 230 11.45 12.49 -4.63
C ALA A 230 9.96 12.41 -4.34
N GLY A 231 9.20 13.31 -4.93
CA GLY A 231 7.75 13.42 -4.78
C GLY A 231 7.27 14.85 -4.82
N ASP A 232 5.94 14.99 -4.77
CA ASP A 232 5.27 16.27 -4.76
C ASP A 232 4.10 16.25 -3.76
N GLY A 233 3.51 17.40 -3.46
CA GLY A 233 2.37 17.48 -2.54
C GLY A 233 2.10 18.89 -2.04
N VAL A 234 1.01 19.01 -1.26
CA VAL A 234 0.48 20.30 -0.79
C VAL A 234 1.45 21.07 0.13
N ASP A 235 2.38 20.38 0.77
CA ASP A 235 3.36 21.01 1.69
C ASP A 235 4.68 21.38 0.99
N ARG A 236 4.86 21.14 -0.33
CA ARG A 236 6.12 21.34 -1.03
C ARG A 236 6.69 22.75 -0.81
N LEU A 237 5.93 23.79 -1.17
CA LEU A 237 6.37 25.18 -1.04
C LEU A 237 6.72 25.58 0.40
N LYS A 238 6.03 24.98 1.38
CA LYS A 238 6.31 25.20 2.81
C LYS A 238 7.62 24.55 3.22
N LEU A 239 7.92 23.36 2.70
CA LEU A 239 9.16 22.64 2.99
C LEU A 239 10.36 23.32 2.33
N GLU A 240 10.21 23.81 1.09
CA GLU A 240 11.24 24.58 0.39
C GLU A 240 11.59 25.87 1.16
N ARG A 241 10.58 26.67 1.57
CA ARG A 241 10.80 27.84 2.44
C ARG A 241 11.51 27.50 3.74
N MET A 242 11.13 26.38 4.37
CA MET A 242 11.78 25.93 5.60
C MET A 242 13.26 25.61 5.41
N VAL A 243 13.64 25.04 4.25
CA VAL A 243 15.05 24.80 3.89
C VAL A 243 15.80 26.12 3.79
N GLU A 244 15.23 27.13 3.14
CA GLU A 244 15.79 28.47 3.00
C GLU A 244 15.92 29.19 4.35
N GLU A 245 14.81 29.29 5.11
CA GLU A 245 14.75 29.99 6.41
C GLU A 245 15.68 29.39 7.47
N LEU A 246 15.85 28.06 7.44
CA LEU A 246 16.71 27.36 8.40
C LEU A 246 18.12 27.11 7.87
N GLU A 247 18.45 27.58 6.65
CA GLU A 247 19.74 27.39 5.98
C GLU A 247 20.18 25.91 5.96
N ILE A 248 19.26 25.01 5.57
CA ILE A 248 19.56 23.58 5.50
C ILE A 248 20.25 23.27 4.18
N ASN A 249 21.53 22.95 4.23
CA ASN A 249 22.33 22.66 3.03
C ASN A 249 22.11 21.24 2.51
N ASN A 250 22.52 20.98 1.26
CA ASN A 250 22.54 19.67 0.62
C ASN A 250 21.16 18.98 0.57
N VAL A 251 20.09 19.74 0.30
CA VAL A 251 18.73 19.25 0.08
C VAL A 251 18.32 19.49 -1.37
N GLU A 252 17.78 18.48 -2.02
CA GLU A 252 17.28 18.56 -3.39
C GLU A 252 15.85 18.04 -3.50
N PHE A 253 14.95 18.88 -4.04
CA PHE A 253 13.55 18.52 -4.32
C PHE A 253 13.43 18.10 -5.79
N LEU A 254 13.31 16.79 -6.02
CA LEU A 254 13.26 16.20 -7.38
C LEU A 254 11.87 16.32 -8.04
N GLY A 255 10.83 16.66 -7.26
CA GLY A 255 9.46 16.60 -7.76
C GLY A 255 8.96 15.20 -7.99
N PHE A 256 7.89 15.06 -8.77
CA PHE A 256 7.34 13.75 -9.13
C PHE A 256 8.33 12.98 -10.00
N VAL A 257 8.60 11.73 -9.63
CA VAL A 257 9.48 10.83 -10.38
C VAL A 257 8.69 9.64 -10.93
N SER A 258 9.07 9.17 -12.11
CA SER A 258 8.50 7.95 -12.71
C SER A 258 8.95 6.70 -11.94
N ASP A 259 8.24 5.57 -12.11
CA ASP A 259 8.64 4.29 -11.49
C ASP A 259 10.06 3.86 -11.89
N LYS A 260 10.44 4.10 -13.14
CA LYS A 260 11.80 3.83 -13.63
C LYS A 260 12.83 4.67 -12.88
N GLU A 261 12.57 5.95 -12.70
CA GLU A 261 13.46 6.87 -11.99
C GLU A 261 13.48 6.54 -10.49
N LYS A 262 12.34 6.21 -9.87
CA LYS A 262 12.27 5.74 -8.48
C LYS A 262 13.19 4.54 -8.26
N LYS A 263 13.12 3.52 -9.13
CA LYS A 263 13.99 2.34 -9.05
C LYS A 263 15.47 2.71 -9.19
N ARG A 264 15.81 3.65 -10.08
CA ARG A 264 17.18 4.15 -10.24
C ARG A 264 17.67 4.85 -8.98
N LEU A 265 16.87 5.73 -8.40
CA LEU A 265 17.20 6.43 -7.16
C LEU A 265 17.39 5.47 -5.99
N LEU A 266 16.50 4.48 -5.83
CA LEU A 266 16.63 3.43 -4.81
C LEU A 266 17.92 2.61 -4.99
N ALA A 267 18.34 2.31 -6.22
CA ALA A 267 19.57 1.60 -6.49
C ALA A 267 20.84 2.42 -6.23
N SER A 268 20.75 3.74 -6.32
CA SER A 268 21.90 4.65 -6.20
C SER A 268 22.06 5.31 -4.82
N ALA A 269 21.04 5.33 -3.98
CA ALA A 269 21.09 5.91 -2.65
C ALA A 269 21.92 5.07 -1.67
N ASP A 270 22.35 5.67 -0.54
CA ASP A 270 23.05 4.96 0.55
C ASP A 270 22.11 4.56 1.68
N LEU A 271 21.01 5.31 1.86
CA LEU A 271 19.99 5.06 2.87
C LEU A 271 18.64 5.57 2.36
N PHE A 272 17.60 4.81 2.62
CA PHE A 272 16.21 5.23 2.39
C PHE A 272 15.57 5.70 3.70
N CYS A 273 14.76 6.74 3.64
CA CYS A 273 14.05 7.24 4.80
C CYS A 273 12.58 7.53 4.48
N SER A 274 11.67 6.96 5.27
CA SER A 274 10.24 7.25 5.22
C SER A 274 9.70 7.60 6.61
N PRO A 275 9.70 8.90 6.99
CA PRO A 275 9.42 9.35 8.36
C PRO A 275 7.93 9.57 8.63
N ALA A 276 7.05 8.77 8.03
CA ALA A 276 5.60 8.95 8.18
C ALA A 276 5.17 8.87 9.65
N LEU A 277 4.34 9.81 10.06
CA LEU A 277 3.87 9.97 11.44
C LEU A 277 2.64 9.11 11.72
N PHE A 278 1.72 9.03 10.75
CA PHE A 278 0.43 8.35 10.88
C PHE A 278 -0.21 8.11 9.51
N GLY A 279 -1.28 7.29 9.49
CA GLY A 279 -2.08 7.06 8.29
C GLY A 279 -1.45 6.11 7.27
N GLU A 280 -0.40 5.41 7.67
CA GLU A 280 0.17 4.31 6.91
C GLU A 280 -0.50 3.01 7.32
N SER A 281 -0.91 2.24 6.32
CA SER A 281 -1.56 0.96 6.55
C SER A 281 -0.58 -0.21 6.51
N PHE A 282 0.53 -0.05 5.75
CA PHE A 282 1.48 -1.12 5.53
C PHE A 282 2.90 -0.60 5.26
N GLY A 283 3.12 0.12 4.15
CA GLY A 283 4.44 0.65 3.81
C GLY A 283 5.12 -0.08 2.65
N ILE A 284 4.45 -0.20 1.50
CA ILE A 284 5.03 -0.82 0.29
C ILE A 284 6.38 -0.21 -0.07
N VAL A 285 6.55 1.10 0.13
CA VAL A 285 7.81 1.81 -0.16
C VAL A 285 9.00 1.29 0.66
N LEU A 286 8.74 0.77 1.87
CA LEU A 286 9.78 0.13 2.69
C LEU A 286 10.22 -1.21 2.08
N LEU A 287 9.26 -1.98 1.54
CA LEU A 287 9.58 -3.21 0.81
C LEU A 287 10.37 -2.91 -0.47
N GLU A 288 10.02 -1.87 -1.21
CA GLU A 288 10.76 -1.41 -2.41
C GLU A 288 12.21 -1.08 -2.08
N SER A 289 12.43 -0.37 -0.98
CA SER A 289 13.75 -0.03 -0.49
C SER A 289 14.55 -1.28 -0.08
N MET A 290 13.94 -2.17 0.73
CA MET A 290 14.58 -3.43 1.15
C MET A 290 14.89 -4.34 -0.04
N ALA A 291 13.99 -4.44 -1.02
CA ALA A 291 14.17 -5.23 -2.23
C ALA A 291 15.32 -4.69 -3.10
N SER A 292 15.54 -3.37 -3.07
CA SER A 292 16.69 -2.72 -3.68
C SER A 292 18.00 -2.91 -2.88
N GLY A 293 17.98 -3.60 -1.73
CA GLY A 293 19.14 -3.79 -0.87
C GLY A 293 19.54 -2.55 -0.05
N LEU A 294 18.68 -1.54 0.01
CA LEU A 294 18.96 -0.27 0.65
C LEU A 294 18.57 -0.32 2.13
N VAL A 295 19.48 0.13 3.01
CA VAL A 295 19.18 0.28 4.43
C VAL A 295 18.09 1.34 4.60
N THR A 296 17.07 1.03 5.43
CA THR A 296 15.85 1.84 5.54
C THR A 296 15.66 2.34 6.95
N VAL A 297 15.36 3.63 7.12
CA VAL A 297 14.85 4.22 8.37
C VAL A 297 13.38 4.61 8.16
N ALA A 298 12.55 4.31 9.13
CA ALA A 298 11.11 4.54 9.03
C ALA A 298 10.53 5.14 10.33
N GLY A 299 9.45 5.89 10.20
CA GLY A 299 8.70 6.39 11.35
C GLY A 299 8.04 5.22 12.12
N ASN A 300 8.01 5.30 13.44
CA ASN A 300 7.40 4.29 14.32
C ASN A 300 5.86 4.41 14.33
N ASN A 301 5.22 4.05 13.25
CA ASN A 301 3.77 3.99 13.14
C ASN A 301 3.28 2.55 12.94
N PRO A 302 2.04 2.21 13.34
CA PRO A 302 1.53 0.83 13.31
C PRO A 302 1.58 0.15 11.94
N GLY A 303 1.44 0.90 10.84
CA GLY A 303 1.56 0.35 9.48
C GLY A 303 2.97 -0.12 9.19
N TYR A 304 3.98 0.69 9.52
CA TYR A 304 5.39 0.36 9.29
C TYR A 304 5.92 -0.71 10.24
N GLU A 305 5.44 -0.75 11.48
CA GLU A 305 5.80 -1.79 12.45
C GLU A 305 5.48 -3.20 11.93
N SER A 306 4.40 -3.35 11.15
CA SER A 306 4.03 -4.64 10.55
C SER A 306 5.04 -5.12 9.51
N VAL A 307 5.76 -4.21 8.86
CA VAL A 307 6.80 -4.50 7.86
C VAL A 307 8.18 -4.56 8.51
N MET A 308 8.47 -3.70 9.49
CA MET A 308 9.78 -3.56 10.12
C MET A 308 9.93 -4.44 11.38
N SER A 309 9.55 -5.72 11.28
CA SER A 309 9.67 -6.68 12.38
C SER A 309 11.12 -7.14 12.59
N GLY A 310 11.41 -7.77 13.73
CA GLY A 310 12.74 -8.32 14.04
C GLY A 310 13.85 -7.25 14.00
N LEU A 311 14.91 -7.48 13.22
CA LEU A 311 16.04 -6.53 13.12
C LEU A 311 15.63 -5.19 12.51
N GLY A 312 14.52 -5.15 11.74
CA GLY A 312 13.95 -3.92 11.19
C GLY A 312 13.53 -2.91 12.26
N GLN A 313 13.18 -3.36 13.46
CA GLN A 313 12.80 -2.47 14.57
C GLN A 313 13.91 -1.49 14.97
N LEU A 314 15.17 -1.84 14.74
CA LEU A 314 16.30 -0.93 14.94
C LEU A 314 16.26 0.30 14.03
N SER A 315 15.50 0.24 12.97
CA SER A 315 15.35 1.31 11.99
C SER A 315 14.10 2.17 12.21
N LEU A 316 13.26 1.82 13.19
CA LEU A 316 12.11 2.62 13.57
C LEU A 316 12.55 3.78 14.48
N VAL A 317 12.06 4.98 14.17
CA VAL A 317 12.35 6.21 14.92
C VAL A 317 11.06 6.97 15.22
N ASN A 318 11.04 7.73 16.30
CA ASN A 318 10.05 8.79 16.47
C ASN A 318 10.50 10.01 15.64
N PRO A 319 9.84 10.34 14.50
CA PRO A 319 10.33 11.43 13.67
C PRO A 319 10.32 12.80 14.39
N ARG A 320 9.53 12.96 15.45
CA ARG A 320 9.46 14.20 16.21
C ARG A 320 10.68 14.42 17.11
N ASP A 321 11.38 13.34 17.48
CA ASP A 321 12.68 13.43 18.15
C ASP A 321 13.77 13.52 17.07
N THR A 322 14.02 14.74 16.62
CA THR A 322 14.93 15.00 15.51
C THR A 322 16.39 14.71 15.84
N SER A 323 16.78 14.72 17.12
CA SER A 323 18.13 14.37 17.56
C SER A 323 18.37 12.86 17.49
N GLU A 324 17.49 12.04 18.10
CA GLU A 324 17.55 10.58 17.96
C GLU A 324 17.47 10.16 16.49
N PHE A 325 16.61 10.81 15.73
CA PHE A 325 16.44 10.54 14.30
C PHE A 325 17.74 10.80 13.53
N ALA A 326 18.42 11.91 13.77
CA ALA A 326 19.71 12.23 13.16
C ALA A 326 20.79 11.21 13.55
N ASP A 327 20.81 10.79 14.82
CA ASP A 327 21.75 9.78 15.32
C ASP A 327 21.54 8.43 14.66
N ARG A 328 20.26 8.03 14.43
CA ARG A 328 19.93 6.80 13.72
C ARG A 328 20.33 6.85 12.25
N LEU A 329 20.11 7.98 11.57
CA LEU A 329 20.59 8.18 10.21
C LEU A 329 22.11 8.09 10.14
N HIS A 330 22.81 8.76 11.05
CA HIS A 330 24.29 8.72 11.12
C HIS A 330 24.79 7.28 11.34
N LEU A 331 24.27 6.57 12.34
CA LEU A 331 24.65 5.21 12.66
C LEU A 331 24.50 4.29 11.44
N LEU A 332 23.31 4.32 10.79
CA LEU A 332 23.02 3.45 9.66
C LEU A 332 23.68 3.90 8.34
N LEU A 333 24.28 5.11 8.28
CA LEU A 333 25.11 5.53 7.16
C LEU A 333 26.59 5.12 7.36
N THR A 334 27.08 5.00 8.61
CA THR A 334 28.53 4.89 8.90
C THR A 334 28.93 3.50 9.39
N ASP A 335 28.12 2.80 10.18
CA ASP A 335 28.45 1.48 10.71
C ASP A 335 28.27 0.38 9.64
N GLN A 336 29.38 -0.02 9.02
CA GLN A 336 29.42 -1.03 7.96
C GLN A 336 28.98 -2.42 8.46
N GLY A 337 29.29 -2.78 9.70
CA GLY A 337 28.91 -4.06 10.30
C GLY A 337 27.39 -4.16 10.48
N LEU A 338 26.79 -3.12 11.07
CA LEU A 338 25.34 -3.05 11.26
C LEU A 338 24.60 -3.00 9.93
N ARG A 339 25.09 -2.22 8.95
CA ARG A 339 24.53 -2.17 7.58
C ARG A 339 24.51 -3.54 6.93
N ALA A 340 25.62 -4.29 6.99
CA ALA A 340 25.71 -5.62 6.39
C ALA A 340 24.74 -6.61 7.06
N LEU A 341 24.63 -6.58 8.40
CA LEU A 341 23.65 -7.39 9.14
C LEU A 341 22.23 -7.05 8.76
N TRP A 342 21.91 -5.75 8.70
CA TRP A 342 20.59 -5.27 8.33
C TRP A 342 20.22 -5.68 6.90
N GLN A 343 21.12 -5.49 5.93
CA GLN A 343 20.89 -5.87 4.54
C GLN A 343 20.69 -7.38 4.37
N LYS A 344 21.45 -8.19 5.10
CA LYS A 344 21.28 -9.66 5.12
C LYS A 344 19.89 -10.05 5.64
N TRP A 345 19.46 -9.41 6.73
CA TRP A 345 18.12 -9.59 7.28
C TRP A 345 17.06 -9.15 6.27
N ALA A 346 17.14 -7.92 5.74
CA ALA A 346 16.16 -7.35 4.83
C ALA A 346 15.95 -8.21 3.57
N LYS A 347 17.06 -8.72 2.99
CA LYS A 347 17.00 -9.63 1.84
C LYS A 347 16.20 -10.91 2.13
N LYS A 348 16.36 -11.48 3.33
CA LYS A 348 15.59 -12.67 3.76
C LYS A 348 14.15 -12.28 4.09
N HIS A 349 13.98 -11.15 4.77
CA HIS A 349 12.70 -10.67 5.25
C HIS A 349 11.76 -10.28 4.11
N VAL A 350 12.24 -9.52 3.11
CA VAL A 350 11.42 -9.06 1.99
C VAL A 350 10.92 -10.21 1.09
N ALA A 351 11.59 -11.36 1.11
CA ALA A 351 11.21 -12.52 0.29
C ALA A 351 9.81 -13.07 0.65
N GLN A 352 9.36 -12.91 1.89
CA GLN A 352 8.00 -13.33 2.31
C GLN A 352 6.88 -12.47 1.70
N PHE A 353 7.22 -11.29 1.20
CA PHE A 353 6.31 -10.37 0.55
C PHE A 353 6.37 -10.44 -0.99
N ASP A 354 7.09 -11.40 -1.57
CA ASP A 354 7.04 -11.62 -3.02
C ASP A 354 5.61 -11.95 -3.45
N TYR A 355 5.12 -11.36 -4.55
CA TYR A 355 3.75 -11.59 -5.01
C TYR A 355 3.43 -13.07 -5.25
N ASN A 356 4.43 -13.92 -5.58
CA ASN A 356 4.20 -15.36 -5.66
C ASN A 356 3.79 -15.94 -4.29
N THR A 357 4.45 -15.52 -3.22
CA THR A 357 4.12 -15.94 -1.85
C THR A 357 2.76 -15.40 -1.43
N VAL A 358 2.50 -14.11 -1.65
CA VAL A 358 1.25 -13.45 -1.29
C VAL A 358 0.05 -14.02 -2.07
N ALA A 359 0.22 -14.27 -3.37
CA ALA A 359 -0.83 -14.90 -4.18
C ALA A 359 -1.19 -16.30 -3.67
N ARG A 360 -0.19 -17.12 -3.25
CA ARG A 360 -0.45 -18.43 -2.65
C ARG A 360 -1.19 -18.33 -1.30
N GLN A 361 -0.88 -17.31 -0.49
CA GLN A 361 -1.64 -17.05 0.75
C GLN A 361 -3.12 -16.75 0.44
N TYR A 362 -3.40 -15.89 -0.54
CA TYR A 362 -4.77 -15.63 -0.98
C TYR A 362 -5.45 -16.88 -1.55
N LEU A 363 -4.75 -17.69 -2.35
CA LEU A 363 -5.30 -18.95 -2.88
C LEU A 363 -5.69 -19.91 -1.74
N SER A 364 -4.86 -20.02 -0.70
CA SER A 364 -5.20 -20.81 0.50
C SER A 364 -6.44 -20.26 1.23
N VAL A 365 -6.59 -18.93 1.30
CA VAL A 365 -7.80 -18.29 1.84
C VAL A 365 -9.02 -18.64 0.99
N TYR A 366 -8.92 -18.62 -0.34
CA TYR A 366 -10.01 -18.96 -1.25
C TYR A 366 -10.40 -20.44 -1.12
N GLU A 367 -9.43 -21.35 -1.09
CA GLU A 367 -9.64 -22.78 -0.91
C GLU A 367 -10.36 -23.05 0.41
N SER A 368 -9.91 -22.43 1.49
CA SER A 368 -10.54 -22.54 2.81
C SER A 368 -11.97 -22.00 2.84
N ALA A 369 -12.23 -20.90 2.12
CA ALA A 369 -13.55 -20.30 2.01
C ALA A 369 -14.50 -21.18 1.17
N CYS A 370 -14.01 -21.74 0.07
CA CYS A 370 -14.76 -22.63 -0.82
C CYS A 370 -15.08 -24.00 -0.17
N ALA A 371 -14.24 -24.45 0.78
CA ALA A 371 -14.47 -25.71 1.50
C ALA A 371 -15.63 -25.64 2.52
N LYS A 372 -16.09 -24.43 2.89
CA LYS A 372 -17.24 -24.24 3.78
C LYS A 372 -18.53 -24.70 3.08
N PRO A 373 -19.42 -25.43 3.76
CA PRO A 373 -20.68 -25.86 3.15
C PRO A 373 -21.49 -24.69 2.60
N THR A 374 -22.00 -24.80 1.39
CA THR A 374 -22.80 -23.75 0.72
C THR A 374 -24.02 -23.34 1.55
N ASN A 375 -24.56 -24.26 2.36
CA ASN A 375 -25.68 -24.00 3.26
C ASN A 375 -25.28 -23.07 4.44
N GLU A 376 -24.03 -23.14 4.94
CA GLU A 376 -23.54 -22.25 5.99
C GLU A 376 -23.34 -20.83 5.43
N ILE A 377 -22.83 -20.73 4.20
CA ILE A 377 -22.66 -19.45 3.49
C ILE A 377 -24.03 -18.77 3.32
N ARG A 378 -25.06 -19.54 2.86
CA ARG A 378 -26.41 -19.03 2.68
C ARG A 378 -27.10 -18.70 4.02
N ALA A 379 -26.97 -19.54 5.04
CA ALA A 379 -27.52 -19.32 6.37
C ALA A 379 -26.87 -18.09 7.04
N LYS A 380 -25.55 -17.90 6.89
CA LYS A 380 -24.84 -16.71 7.40
C LYS A 380 -25.38 -15.42 6.77
N ARG A 381 -25.74 -15.45 5.49
CA ARG A 381 -26.34 -14.31 4.78
C ARG A 381 -27.80 -14.04 5.20
N GLN A 382 -28.60 -15.10 5.47
CA GLN A 382 -29.99 -14.99 5.89
C GLN A 382 -30.16 -14.58 7.37
N ASN A 383 -29.34 -15.13 8.27
CA ASN A 383 -29.41 -14.82 9.71
C ASN A 383 -28.88 -13.44 10.11
N ARG A 384 -28.28 -12.72 9.19
CA ARG A 384 -27.81 -11.34 9.39
C ARG A 384 -28.74 -10.28 8.77
N LEU A 385 -29.91 -10.71 8.26
CA LEU A 385 -31.03 -9.85 7.86
C LEU A 385 -31.83 -9.41 9.07
#